data_eb35903464110c9a3f8cae68f3ee03a4
#
_entry.id   eb35903464110c9a3f8cae68f3ee03a4
#
_cell.length_a   1.000
_cell.length_b   1.000
_cell.length_c   1.000
_cell.angle_alpha   90.00
_cell.angle_beta   90.00
_cell.angle_gamma   90.00
#
_symmetry.space_group_name_H-M   'P 1'
#
loop_
_entity.id
_entity.type
_entity.pdbx_description
1 polymer ?
#
loop_
_entity_poly.entity_id
_entity_poly.type
_entity_poly.pdbx_seq_one_letter_code
_entity_poly.pdbx_strand_id
1 'polypeptide(L)'
;MNYEEEEKNWVPLVAVILLVLGIAGGGIYYLLYGAQDQSTTIVPPTPLSNQKSPEPSPAGISEAGVDESSAEILENLGVKVEAVRPEDAAAQIAKILESGNLERANRALGGEESGASVEALQRLQAMAGANGFQLKQVREVGELEINRRKRFALEWEDGSEPLFLDMTRGPNGKWAVEKVRLPEQAIAQGPDGEPVLPAGGDPKSSAPAHSPAAPADSLTISDKFLQAALSQNFSEAKSYANTAMVSDAKIAAMCILFEEGKYRLNPNKPLRAMFNRETTAGFLANVLTDDAKKPAQFGVNLMRVNKESAWKVTEINLDSLLADYATRVAGGDVYYTPLVPNPQGGETLVIFFGFDEESLAPRTERQLAIVADVLKTDPNRKLTLSGHADALGSDQYNKTLSEKRAASVRRFLIKSGVTAAQIEIVAEGESRPRRPNETETGDDNPDGRRANRRTEIYLDFGNR
;
A
#
# COMPACT_ATOMS: atom_id res chain seq x y z
N MET A 1 34.41 3.34 58.55
CA MET A 1 34.53 2.84 57.14
C MET A 1 33.85 3.85 56.30
N ASN A 2 34.60 4.76 55.69
CA ASN A 2 34.10 5.77 54.78
C ASN A 2 34.04 5.12 53.40
N TYR A 3 32.87 5.08 52.78
CA TYR A 3 32.72 4.79 51.36
C TYR A 3 32.80 6.15 50.64
N GLU A 4 33.89 6.39 49.93
CA GLU A 4 34.01 7.45 48.94
C GLU A 4 33.20 6.98 47.70
N GLU A 5 32.10 7.69 47.34
CA GLU A 5 31.42 7.56 46.06
C GLU A 5 32.33 8.18 44.98
N GLU A 6 32.92 7.34 44.11
CA GLU A 6 33.55 7.79 42.88
C GLU A 6 32.46 8.34 41.93
N GLU A 7 32.31 9.64 41.83
CA GLU A 7 31.54 10.29 40.77
C GLU A 7 32.17 9.93 39.42
N LYS A 8 31.53 9.00 38.70
CA LYS A 8 31.88 8.70 37.32
C LYS A 8 31.61 9.91 36.45
N ASN A 9 32.66 10.60 36.06
CA ASN A 9 32.59 11.77 35.19
C ASN A 9 32.24 11.37 33.74
N TRP A 10 30.98 11.44 33.38
CA TRP A 10 30.44 11.09 32.05
C TRP A 10 30.66 12.18 30.99
N VAL A 11 31.10 13.36 31.36
CA VAL A 11 31.28 14.53 30.50
C VAL A 11 32.14 14.23 29.27
N PRO A 12 33.33 13.57 29.39
CA PRO A 12 34.15 13.29 28.20
C PRO A 12 33.50 12.26 27.25
N LEU A 13 32.76 11.29 27.79
CA LEU A 13 32.08 10.29 26.95
C LEU A 13 30.95 10.91 26.15
N VAL A 14 30.14 11.76 26.76
CA VAL A 14 29.06 12.50 26.09
C VAL A 14 29.62 13.44 25.03
N ALA A 15 30.72 14.13 25.31
CA ALA A 15 31.37 15.01 24.34
C ALA A 15 31.90 14.26 23.12
N VAL A 16 32.45 13.06 23.27
CA VAL A 16 32.92 12.21 22.17
C VAL A 16 31.73 11.72 21.33
N ILE A 17 30.62 11.31 21.95
CA ILE A 17 29.40 10.88 21.23
C ILE A 17 28.83 12.03 20.42
N LEU A 18 28.74 13.23 20.97
CA LEU A 18 28.24 14.41 20.25
C LEU A 18 29.14 14.80 19.07
N LEU A 19 30.46 14.66 19.24
CA LEU A 19 31.43 14.94 18.18
C LEU A 19 31.33 13.93 17.04
N VAL A 20 31.15 12.64 17.32
CA VAL A 20 30.96 11.59 16.33
C VAL A 20 29.64 11.79 15.58
N LEU A 21 28.55 12.14 16.28
CA LEU A 21 27.26 12.44 15.66
C LEU A 21 27.32 13.71 14.81
N GLY A 22 28.07 14.72 15.24
CA GLY A 22 28.29 15.96 14.45
C GLY A 22 29.05 15.71 13.16
N ILE A 23 30.10 14.88 13.18
CA ILE A 23 30.88 14.50 11.99
C ILE A 23 30.05 13.64 11.05
N ALA A 24 29.28 12.66 11.56
CA ALA A 24 28.38 11.84 10.76
C ALA A 24 27.25 12.67 10.14
N GLY A 25 26.63 13.57 10.89
CA GLY A 25 25.58 14.48 10.38
C GLY A 25 26.11 15.47 9.36
N GLY A 26 27.30 16.05 9.59
CA GLY A 26 27.95 16.94 8.65
C GLY A 26 28.36 16.25 7.35
N GLY A 27 28.87 15.01 7.43
CA GLY A 27 29.19 14.19 6.27
C GLY A 27 27.97 13.83 5.42
N ILE A 28 26.87 13.47 6.05
CA ILE A 28 25.58 13.19 5.36
C ILE A 28 25.02 14.47 4.75
N TYR A 29 25.05 15.59 5.47
CA TYR A 29 24.62 16.89 4.94
C TYR A 29 25.44 17.30 3.73
N TYR A 30 26.77 17.15 3.75
CA TYR A 30 27.65 17.45 2.62
C TYR A 30 27.42 16.54 1.43
N LEU A 31 27.14 15.24 1.64
CA LEU A 31 26.79 14.30 0.55
C LEU A 31 25.41 14.58 -0.07
N LEU A 32 24.45 15.07 0.74
CA LEU A 32 23.10 15.35 0.24
C LEU A 32 22.94 16.75 -0.38
N TYR A 33 23.73 17.73 0.06
CA TYR A 33 23.56 19.13 -0.31
C TYR A 33 24.81 19.80 -0.88
N GLY A 34 26.00 19.25 -0.66
CA GLY A 34 27.27 19.85 -1.10
C GLY A 34 27.65 19.64 -2.57
N ALA A 35 26.86 18.88 -3.33
CA ALA A 35 27.13 18.60 -4.75
C ALA A 35 26.38 19.54 -5.72
N GLN A 36 25.78 20.63 -5.25
CA GLN A 36 24.92 21.51 -6.06
C GLN A 36 25.46 22.92 -6.29
N ASP A 37 26.79 23.13 -6.19
CA ASP A 37 27.36 24.43 -6.58
C ASP A 37 28.52 24.26 -7.60
N GLN A 38 28.14 23.96 -8.84
CA GLN A 38 28.87 24.41 -10.01
C GLN A 38 27.95 25.34 -10.79
N SER A 39 27.99 26.62 -10.42
CA SER A 39 27.41 27.74 -11.16
C SER A 39 28.08 27.86 -12.52
N THR A 40 27.50 27.29 -13.56
CA THR A 40 27.73 27.71 -14.94
C THR A 40 27.02 29.05 -15.13
N THR A 41 27.80 30.08 -15.27
CA THR A 41 27.37 31.44 -15.64
C THR A 41 26.69 31.37 -17.01
N ILE A 42 25.35 31.41 -17.02
CA ILE A 42 24.56 31.55 -18.25
C ILE A 42 24.56 33.04 -18.58
N VAL A 43 25.28 33.41 -19.65
CA VAL A 43 25.21 34.72 -20.28
C VAL A 43 23.82 34.83 -20.94
N PRO A 44 23.00 35.86 -20.64
CA PRO A 44 21.70 36.01 -21.29
C PRO A 44 21.86 36.35 -22.75
N PRO A 45 21.11 35.76 -23.68
CA PRO A 45 21.14 36.10 -25.09
C PRO A 45 20.54 37.49 -25.33
N THR A 46 21.24 38.30 -26.09
CA THR A 46 20.82 39.61 -26.60
C THR A 46 19.53 39.48 -27.44
N PRO A 47 18.54 40.36 -27.33
CA PRO A 47 17.33 40.30 -28.13
C PRO A 47 17.62 40.59 -29.59
N LEU A 48 17.36 39.62 -30.46
CA LEU A 48 17.36 39.80 -31.92
C LEU A 48 16.09 40.51 -32.36
N SER A 49 16.29 41.54 -33.13
CA SER A 49 15.28 42.40 -33.74
C SER A 49 14.33 41.64 -34.65
N ASN A 50 13.07 42.10 -34.64
CA ASN A 50 12.00 41.74 -35.57
C ASN A 50 12.44 41.73 -37.03
N GLN A 51 12.51 40.54 -37.62
CA GLN A 51 12.34 40.38 -39.06
C GLN A 51 11.15 39.46 -39.31
N LYS A 52 10.13 40.04 -39.93
CA LYS A 52 8.91 39.44 -40.41
C LYS A 52 9.24 38.51 -41.57
N SER A 53 9.20 37.20 -41.38
CA SER A 53 9.28 36.24 -42.49
C SER A 53 7.85 35.85 -42.94
N PRO A 54 7.62 35.61 -44.23
CA PRO A 54 6.27 35.43 -44.80
C PRO A 54 5.65 34.10 -44.39
N GLU A 55 4.33 34.13 -44.18
CA GLU A 55 3.49 32.96 -43.96
C GLU A 55 3.64 31.97 -45.12
N PRO A 56 3.88 30.68 -44.86
CA PRO A 56 3.63 29.64 -45.85
C PRO A 56 2.16 29.30 -45.85
N SER A 57 1.53 29.36 -47.05
CA SER A 57 0.21 28.80 -47.34
C SER A 57 0.07 27.36 -46.83
N PRO A 58 -1.15 26.96 -46.46
CA PRO A 58 -1.41 25.60 -46.03
C PRO A 58 -1.40 24.63 -47.22
N ALA A 59 -0.24 24.05 -47.50
CA ALA A 59 -0.17 22.84 -48.28
C ALA A 59 -0.63 21.69 -47.38
N GLY A 60 -1.71 21.03 -47.78
CA GLY A 60 -2.26 19.88 -47.10
C GLY A 60 -1.19 18.81 -46.84
N ILE A 61 -0.86 18.61 -45.59
CA ILE A 61 -0.22 17.39 -45.15
C ILE A 61 -1.38 16.39 -45.04
N SER A 62 -1.51 15.55 -46.09
CA SER A 62 -2.28 14.32 -45.99
C SER A 62 -1.77 13.60 -44.72
N GLU A 63 -2.68 13.33 -43.80
CA GLU A 63 -2.50 12.29 -42.79
C GLU A 63 -1.97 11.06 -43.53
N ALA A 64 -0.67 10.81 -43.39
CA ALA A 64 -0.13 9.52 -43.74
C ALA A 64 -0.79 8.57 -42.75
N GLY A 65 -1.85 7.92 -43.19
CA GLY A 65 -2.47 6.82 -42.51
C GLY A 65 -1.34 5.87 -42.11
N VAL A 66 -1.20 5.64 -40.83
CA VAL A 66 -0.44 4.49 -40.32
C VAL A 66 -1.11 3.32 -41.03
N ASP A 67 -0.36 2.72 -41.97
CA ASP A 67 -0.84 1.64 -42.80
C ASP A 67 -1.29 0.50 -41.88
N GLU A 68 -2.61 0.38 -41.65
CA GLU A 68 -3.23 -0.69 -40.88
C GLU A 68 -2.77 -2.07 -41.40
N SER A 69 -2.42 -2.16 -42.68
CA SER A 69 -1.87 -3.38 -43.28
C SER A 69 -0.51 -3.75 -42.76
N SER A 70 0.35 -2.78 -42.38
CA SER A 70 1.65 -3.05 -41.82
C SER A 70 1.58 -3.52 -40.36
N ALA A 71 0.61 -3.01 -39.59
CA ALA A 71 0.29 -3.48 -38.24
C ALA A 71 -0.27 -4.91 -38.29
N GLU A 72 -1.18 -5.19 -39.22
CA GLU A 72 -1.80 -6.49 -39.44
C GLU A 72 -0.79 -7.56 -39.94
N ILE A 73 0.19 -7.17 -40.76
CA ILE A 73 1.26 -8.06 -41.25
C ILE A 73 2.26 -8.40 -40.12
N LEU A 74 2.65 -7.45 -39.29
CA LEU A 74 3.47 -7.69 -38.10
C LEU A 74 2.70 -8.53 -37.06
N GLU A 75 1.41 -8.32 -36.98
CA GLU A 75 0.49 -9.07 -36.14
C GLU A 75 0.39 -10.55 -36.51
N ASN A 76 0.52 -10.89 -37.78
CA ASN A 76 0.44 -12.28 -38.29
C ASN A 76 1.78 -13.05 -38.25
N LEU A 77 2.93 -12.38 -38.05
CA LEU A 77 4.26 -13.00 -38.09
C LEU A 77 4.66 -13.71 -36.78
N GLY A 78 3.81 -13.72 -35.75
CA GLY A 78 4.06 -14.50 -34.52
C GLY A 78 5.27 -13.99 -33.72
N VAL A 79 5.57 -12.71 -33.79
CA VAL A 79 6.69 -12.09 -33.08
C VAL A 79 6.27 -11.78 -31.63
N LYS A 80 7.20 -11.98 -30.68
CA LYS A 80 7.05 -11.55 -29.28
C LYS A 80 6.68 -10.07 -29.23
N VAL A 81 5.68 -9.71 -28.44
CA VAL A 81 5.23 -8.32 -28.31
C VAL A 81 6.31 -7.49 -27.63
N GLU A 82 6.75 -6.43 -28.30
CA GLU A 82 7.72 -5.44 -27.76
C GLU A 82 7.19 -4.02 -27.97
N ALA A 83 7.28 -3.17 -26.96
CA ALA A 83 6.93 -1.76 -27.08
C ALA A 83 7.91 -0.84 -26.35
N VAL A 84 7.92 0.43 -26.72
CA VAL A 84 8.74 1.45 -26.06
C VAL A 84 8.29 1.70 -24.62
N ARG A 85 6.97 1.64 -24.40
CA ARG A 85 6.38 1.75 -23.07
C ARG A 85 5.82 0.38 -22.63
N PRO A 86 6.05 -0.02 -21.37
CA PRO A 86 5.60 -1.33 -20.89
C PRO A 86 4.07 -1.45 -20.86
N GLU A 87 3.34 -0.34 -20.62
CA GLU A 87 1.88 -0.29 -20.63
C GLU A 87 1.32 -0.67 -22.00
N ASP A 88 1.95 -0.17 -23.08
CA ASP A 88 1.51 -0.45 -24.45
C ASP A 88 1.70 -1.92 -24.81
N ALA A 89 2.81 -2.52 -24.39
CA ALA A 89 3.04 -3.95 -24.58
C ALA A 89 2.03 -4.79 -23.80
N ALA A 90 1.75 -4.45 -22.55
CA ALA A 90 0.76 -5.14 -21.73
C ALA A 90 -0.65 -5.03 -22.32
N ALA A 91 -1.03 -3.84 -22.83
CA ALA A 91 -2.33 -3.61 -23.47
C ALA A 91 -2.48 -4.40 -24.78
N GLN A 92 -1.41 -4.50 -25.59
CA GLN A 92 -1.43 -5.32 -26.81
C GLN A 92 -1.62 -6.81 -26.48
N ILE A 93 -0.95 -7.32 -25.46
CA ILE A 93 -1.09 -8.69 -24.99
C ILE A 93 -2.52 -8.96 -24.50
N ALA A 94 -3.10 -8.02 -23.76
CA ALA A 94 -4.48 -8.12 -23.28
C ALA A 94 -5.46 -8.28 -24.46
N LYS A 95 -5.35 -7.46 -25.51
CA LYS A 95 -6.16 -7.55 -26.72
C LYS A 95 -6.00 -8.90 -27.45
N ILE A 96 -4.77 -9.45 -27.47
CA ILE A 96 -4.53 -10.76 -28.07
C ILE A 96 -5.23 -11.86 -27.27
N LEU A 97 -5.21 -11.78 -25.94
CA LEU A 97 -5.93 -12.72 -25.06
C LEU A 97 -7.44 -12.62 -25.27
N GLU A 98 -8.00 -11.42 -25.34
CA GLU A 98 -9.42 -11.18 -25.61
C GLU A 98 -9.87 -11.75 -26.98
N SER A 99 -8.97 -11.79 -27.98
CA SER A 99 -9.29 -12.36 -29.29
C SER A 99 -9.55 -13.88 -29.24
N GLY A 100 -9.22 -14.55 -28.12
CA GLY A 100 -9.37 -15.99 -27.93
C GLY A 100 -8.37 -16.86 -28.71
N ASN A 101 -7.44 -16.25 -29.48
CA ASN A 101 -6.42 -17.00 -30.20
C ASN A 101 -5.24 -17.35 -29.28
N LEU A 102 -5.33 -18.51 -28.63
CA LEU A 102 -4.38 -18.93 -27.61
C LEU A 102 -2.98 -19.24 -28.15
N GLU A 103 -2.87 -19.72 -29.38
CA GLU A 103 -1.56 -19.92 -29.99
C GLU A 103 -0.84 -18.58 -30.24
N ARG A 104 -1.58 -17.58 -30.67
CA ARG A 104 -1.07 -16.23 -30.85
C ARG A 104 -0.73 -15.61 -29.48
N ALA A 105 -1.59 -15.80 -28.48
CA ALA A 105 -1.34 -15.34 -27.12
C ALA A 105 -0.07 -15.99 -26.54
N ASN A 106 0.11 -17.30 -26.69
CA ASN A 106 1.31 -18.00 -26.26
C ASN A 106 2.59 -17.41 -26.88
N ARG A 107 2.59 -17.18 -28.20
CA ARG A 107 3.74 -16.56 -28.90
C ARG A 107 3.98 -15.11 -28.45
N ALA A 108 2.93 -14.33 -28.30
CA ALA A 108 3.01 -12.95 -27.84
C ALA A 108 3.60 -12.83 -26.41
N LEU A 109 3.27 -13.78 -25.57
CA LEU A 109 3.75 -13.90 -24.20
C LEU A 109 5.18 -14.43 -24.08
N GLY A 110 5.78 -14.95 -25.18
CA GLY A 110 7.13 -15.51 -25.20
C GLY A 110 7.19 -17.03 -25.09
N GLY A 111 6.08 -17.71 -25.29
CA GLY A 111 6.00 -19.17 -25.33
C GLY A 111 6.16 -19.82 -23.96
N GLU A 112 6.51 -21.10 -23.97
CA GLU A 112 6.65 -21.94 -22.75
C GLU A 112 7.71 -21.40 -21.78
N GLU A 113 8.78 -20.79 -22.30
CA GLU A 113 9.86 -20.21 -21.48
C GLU A 113 9.35 -19.12 -20.52
N SER A 114 8.27 -18.42 -20.90
CA SER A 114 7.63 -17.41 -20.06
C SER A 114 6.70 -17.99 -18.99
N GLY A 115 6.38 -19.26 -19.06
CA GLY A 115 5.40 -19.94 -18.20
C GLY A 115 3.95 -19.88 -18.72
N ALA A 116 3.75 -19.43 -19.97
CA ALA A 116 2.43 -19.34 -20.62
C ALA A 116 2.23 -20.44 -21.67
N SER A 117 2.18 -21.72 -21.26
CA SER A 117 1.87 -22.80 -22.21
C SER A 117 0.45 -22.66 -22.77
N VAL A 118 0.24 -23.23 -23.96
CA VAL A 118 -1.10 -23.19 -24.61
C VAL A 118 -2.14 -23.87 -23.71
N GLU A 119 -1.80 -24.99 -23.07
CA GLU A 119 -2.68 -25.71 -22.16
C GLU A 119 -3.04 -24.90 -20.92
N ALA A 120 -2.08 -24.14 -20.38
CA ALA A 120 -2.32 -23.28 -19.25
C ALA A 120 -3.26 -22.10 -19.62
N LEU A 121 -3.09 -21.54 -20.82
CA LEU A 121 -3.97 -20.52 -21.36
C LEU A 121 -5.37 -21.06 -21.69
N GLN A 122 -5.47 -22.31 -22.16
CA GLN A 122 -6.77 -22.98 -22.37
C GLN A 122 -7.54 -23.15 -21.08
N ARG A 123 -6.85 -23.58 -19.99
CA ARG A 123 -7.48 -23.69 -18.68
C ARG A 123 -7.95 -22.33 -18.16
N LEU A 124 -7.10 -21.31 -18.30
CA LEU A 124 -7.48 -19.95 -17.91
C LEU A 124 -8.70 -19.45 -18.71
N GLN A 125 -8.76 -19.72 -20.00
CA GLN A 125 -9.90 -19.38 -20.85
C GLN A 125 -11.18 -20.14 -20.44
N ALA A 126 -11.05 -21.41 -20.09
CA ALA A 126 -12.18 -22.21 -19.60
C ALA A 126 -12.75 -21.66 -18.29
N MET A 127 -11.90 -21.08 -17.43
CA MET A 127 -12.33 -20.40 -16.19
C MET A 127 -13.07 -19.10 -16.46
N ALA A 128 -12.72 -18.35 -17.52
CA ALA A 128 -13.41 -17.13 -17.94
C ALA A 128 -14.82 -17.39 -18.51
N GLY A 129 -15.21 -18.65 -18.68
CA GLY A 129 -16.55 -19.06 -19.12
C GLY A 129 -16.84 -18.78 -20.58
N ALA A 130 -18.15 -18.80 -20.93
CA ALA A 130 -18.62 -18.68 -22.32
C ALA A 130 -18.30 -17.35 -23.00
N ASN A 131 -18.06 -16.29 -22.23
CA ASN A 131 -17.75 -14.95 -22.73
C ASN A 131 -16.26 -14.75 -23.04
N GLY A 132 -15.40 -15.73 -22.71
CA GLY A 132 -13.95 -15.63 -22.84
C GLY A 132 -13.35 -14.57 -21.93
N PHE A 133 -12.13 -14.14 -22.24
CA PHE A 133 -11.46 -13.09 -21.49
C PHE A 133 -12.13 -11.74 -21.73
N GLN A 134 -12.66 -11.14 -20.68
CA GLN A 134 -13.17 -9.77 -20.68
C GLN A 134 -12.27 -8.93 -19.80
N LEU A 135 -11.43 -8.10 -20.42
CA LEU A 135 -10.47 -7.26 -19.70
C LEU A 135 -11.19 -6.08 -19.06
N LYS A 136 -11.07 -5.95 -17.74
CA LYS A 136 -11.50 -4.76 -17.02
C LYS A 136 -10.47 -3.65 -17.13
N GLN A 137 -9.21 -3.98 -16.87
CA GLN A 137 -8.10 -3.01 -16.97
C GLN A 137 -6.73 -3.69 -16.96
N VAL A 138 -5.74 -2.97 -17.48
CA VAL A 138 -4.31 -3.26 -17.31
C VAL A 138 -3.77 -2.33 -16.23
N ARG A 139 -3.26 -2.89 -15.14
CA ARG A 139 -2.77 -2.13 -14.01
C ARG A 139 -1.29 -2.41 -13.74
N GLU A 140 -0.47 -1.38 -13.59
CA GLU A 140 0.90 -1.55 -13.06
C GLU A 140 0.83 -2.00 -11.59
N VAL A 141 1.48 -3.10 -11.26
CA VAL A 141 1.59 -3.61 -9.89
C VAL A 141 2.79 -3.00 -9.19
N GLY A 142 3.89 -2.87 -9.90
CA GLY A 142 5.07 -2.25 -9.35
C GLY A 142 6.34 -2.50 -10.15
N GLU A 143 7.40 -1.88 -9.66
CA GLU A 143 8.72 -1.91 -10.23
C GLU A 143 9.62 -2.84 -9.41
N LEU A 144 10.03 -3.97 -10.01
CA LEU A 144 10.93 -4.95 -9.41
C LEU A 144 12.39 -4.51 -9.46
N GLU A 145 12.76 -3.85 -10.55
CA GLU A 145 14.06 -3.19 -10.74
C GLU A 145 13.85 -1.86 -11.44
N ILE A 146 14.42 -0.80 -10.89
CA ILE A 146 14.24 0.57 -11.36
C ILE A 146 14.52 0.70 -12.86
N ASN A 147 13.49 1.14 -13.61
CA ASN A 147 13.52 1.34 -15.07
C ASN A 147 13.94 0.10 -15.87
N ARG A 148 13.93 -1.09 -15.29
CA ARG A 148 14.41 -2.31 -15.93
C ARG A 148 13.42 -3.47 -15.88
N ARG A 149 12.73 -3.66 -14.75
CA ARG A 149 11.75 -4.74 -14.59
C ARG A 149 10.50 -4.24 -13.89
N LYS A 150 9.33 -4.49 -14.48
CA LYS A 150 8.03 -4.10 -13.98
C LYS A 150 7.05 -5.25 -14.04
N ARG A 151 6.03 -5.20 -13.19
CA ARG A 151 4.90 -6.13 -13.24
C ARG A 151 3.62 -5.41 -13.56
N PHE A 152 2.82 -6.01 -14.44
CA PHE A 152 1.46 -5.60 -14.75
C PHE A 152 0.49 -6.72 -14.38
N ALA A 153 -0.70 -6.34 -13.92
CA ALA A 153 -1.85 -7.21 -13.74
C ALA A 153 -2.86 -6.98 -14.87
N LEU A 154 -3.31 -8.05 -15.50
CA LEU A 154 -4.48 -8.05 -16.37
C LEU A 154 -5.67 -8.45 -15.50
N GLU A 155 -6.53 -7.50 -15.17
CA GLU A 155 -7.70 -7.68 -14.31
C GLU A 155 -8.94 -7.92 -15.16
N TRP A 156 -9.77 -8.88 -14.74
CA TRP A 156 -10.94 -9.34 -15.48
C TRP A 156 -12.23 -8.72 -14.93
N GLU A 157 -13.27 -8.57 -15.79
CA GLU A 157 -14.55 -8.00 -15.38
C GLU A 157 -15.31 -8.88 -14.37
N ASP A 158 -15.12 -10.20 -14.45
CA ASP A 158 -15.74 -11.17 -13.56
C ASP A 158 -15.15 -11.19 -12.14
N GLY A 159 -14.06 -10.41 -11.90
CA GLY A 159 -13.37 -10.33 -10.62
C GLY A 159 -12.50 -11.55 -10.28
N SER A 160 -12.26 -12.44 -11.23
CA SER A 160 -11.35 -13.57 -11.07
C SER A 160 -9.91 -13.10 -10.83
N GLU A 161 -9.05 -14.00 -10.32
CA GLU A 161 -7.66 -13.68 -10.02
C GLU A 161 -6.91 -13.19 -11.27
N PRO A 162 -6.16 -12.06 -11.19
CA PRO A 162 -5.52 -11.48 -12.36
C PRO A 162 -4.37 -12.34 -12.88
N LEU A 163 -4.09 -12.21 -14.17
CA LEU A 163 -2.87 -12.71 -14.78
C LEU A 163 -1.78 -11.65 -14.64
N PHE A 164 -0.61 -12.03 -14.13
CA PHE A 164 0.51 -11.10 -13.99
C PHE A 164 1.55 -11.28 -15.10
N LEU A 165 2.01 -10.15 -15.64
CA LEU A 165 3.09 -10.06 -16.63
C LEU A 165 4.32 -9.41 -15.99
N ASP A 166 5.38 -10.19 -15.79
CA ASP A 166 6.69 -9.63 -15.47
C ASP A 166 7.36 -9.21 -16.78
N MET A 167 7.64 -7.94 -16.93
CA MET A 167 8.20 -7.34 -18.12
C MET A 167 9.60 -6.85 -17.87
N THR A 168 10.49 -7.03 -18.84
CA THR A 168 11.86 -6.56 -18.80
C THR A 168 12.16 -5.63 -19.96
N ARG A 169 13.04 -4.64 -19.72
CA ARG A 169 13.52 -3.73 -20.75
C ARG A 169 14.77 -4.28 -21.38
N GLY A 170 14.68 -4.59 -22.67
CA GLY A 170 15.80 -5.12 -23.46
C GLY A 170 16.89 -4.07 -23.78
N PRO A 171 18.01 -4.51 -24.35
CA PRO A 171 19.10 -3.62 -24.78
C PRO A 171 18.68 -2.62 -25.87
N ASN A 172 17.65 -2.96 -26.66
CA ASN A 172 17.03 -2.10 -27.67
C ASN A 172 16.14 -1.00 -27.08
N GLY A 173 16.04 -0.93 -25.76
CA GLY A 173 15.19 0.02 -25.03
C GLY A 173 13.71 -0.33 -25.00
N LYS A 174 13.28 -1.42 -25.65
CA LYS A 174 11.89 -1.87 -25.67
C LYS A 174 11.60 -2.83 -24.52
N TRP A 175 10.34 -2.84 -24.12
CA TRP A 175 9.81 -3.72 -23.08
C TRP A 175 9.15 -4.94 -23.70
N ALA A 176 9.42 -6.10 -23.11
CA ALA A 176 8.84 -7.38 -23.50
C ALA A 176 8.52 -8.22 -22.24
N VAL A 177 7.62 -9.19 -22.38
CA VAL A 177 7.32 -10.15 -21.30
C VAL A 177 8.53 -11.05 -21.07
N GLU A 178 8.94 -11.16 -19.83
CA GLU A 178 9.95 -12.08 -19.33
C GLU A 178 9.29 -13.32 -18.71
N LYS A 179 8.25 -13.11 -17.91
CA LYS A 179 7.54 -14.18 -17.19
C LYS A 179 6.06 -13.89 -17.07
N VAL A 180 5.25 -14.92 -17.26
CA VAL A 180 3.81 -14.92 -16.99
C VAL A 180 3.54 -15.67 -15.71
N ARG A 181 2.69 -15.10 -14.85
CA ARG A 181 2.22 -15.74 -13.63
C ARG A 181 0.73 -15.95 -13.74
N LEU A 182 0.35 -17.19 -13.83
CA LEU A 182 -1.04 -17.62 -13.92
C LEU A 182 -1.67 -17.70 -12.52
N PRO A 183 -2.99 -17.50 -12.40
CA PRO A 183 -3.74 -17.83 -11.19
C PRO A 183 -3.50 -19.30 -10.77
N GLU A 184 -3.47 -19.56 -9.45
CA GLU A 184 -3.26 -20.93 -8.93
C GLU A 184 -4.30 -21.91 -9.47
N GLN A 185 -5.53 -21.49 -9.68
CA GLN A 185 -6.63 -22.28 -10.21
C GLN A 185 -6.42 -22.68 -11.70
N ALA A 186 -5.63 -21.93 -12.46
CA ALA A 186 -5.26 -22.28 -13.84
C ALA A 186 -4.13 -23.31 -13.89
N ILE A 187 -3.46 -23.56 -12.77
CA ILE A 187 -2.48 -24.64 -12.60
C ILE A 187 -3.28 -25.88 -12.20
N ALA A 188 -3.33 -26.91 -13.06
CA ALA A 188 -4.13 -28.10 -12.80
C ALA A 188 -3.73 -28.78 -11.49
N GLN A 189 -4.73 -29.05 -10.63
CA GLN A 189 -4.58 -29.87 -9.44
C GLN A 189 -5.24 -31.23 -9.70
N GLY A 190 -4.57 -32.33 -9.31
CA GLY A 190 -5.16 -33.66 -9.29
C GLY A 190 -6.20 -33.79 -8.16
N PRO A 191 -6.96 -34.90 -8.13
CA PRO A 191 -7.98 -35.16 -7.10
C PRO A 191 -7.42 -35.18 -5.67
N ASP A 192 -6.09 -35.30 -5.51
CA ASP A 192 -5.37 -35.29 -4.24
C ASP A 192 -4.67 -33.95 -3.95
N GLY A 193 -4.94 -32.91 -4.74
CA GLY A 193 -4.31 -31.58 -4.60
C GLY A 193 -2.92 -31.49 -5.24
N GLU A 194 -2.43 -32.55 -5.89
CA GLU A 194 -1.17 -32.51 -6.62
C GLU A 194 -1.35 -31.97 -8.06
N PRO A 195 -0.37 -31.26 -8.63
CA PRO A 195 -0.44 -30.78 -10.02
C PRO A 195 -0.50 -31.94 -11.00
N VAL A 196 -1.53 -31.96 -11.86
CA VAL A 196 -1.66 -32.96 -12.91
C VAL A 196 -0.75 -32.61 -14.08
N LEU A 197 0.19 -33.51 -14.42
CA LEU A 197 0.96 -33.45 -15.66
C LEU A 197 0.05 -33.76 -16.85
N PRO A 198 0.19 -33.06 -18.01
CA PRO A 198 -0.53 -33.45 -19.23
C PRO A 198 -0.12 -34.85 -19.65
N ALA A 199 -1.13 -35.68 -19.90
CA ALA A 199 -0.92 -37.05 -20.39
C ALA A 199 -0.36 -37.01 -21.83
N GLY A 200 0.94 -37.27 -21.99
CA GLY A 200 1.55 -37.36 -23.34
C GLY A 200 3.07 -37.25 -23.40
N GLY A 201 3.79 -37.58 -22.36
CA GLY A 201 5.27 -37.60 -22.37
C GLY A 201 5.81 -39.02 -22.17
N ASP A 202 6.77 -39.44 -22.99
CA ASP A 202 7.48 -40.73 -22.91
C ASP A 202 8.03 -41.02 -21.50
N PRO A 203 7.91 -42.24 -20.98
CA PRO A 203 8.32 -42.58 -19.60
C PRO A 203 9.82 -42.62 -19.34
N LYS A 204 10.67 -42.04 -20.17
CA LYS A 204 12.14 -42.03 -20.05
C LYS A 204 12.80 -40.68 -19.84
N SER A 205 12.01 -39.60 -19.66
CA SER A 205 12.56 -38.31 -19.24
C SER A 205 12.38 -38.17 -17.73
N SER A 206 13.50 -38.32 -17.00
CA SER A 206 13.57 -37.94 -15.57
C SER A 206 13.53 -36.43 -15.43
N ALA A 207 12.35 -35.83 -15.67
CA ALA A 207 12.10 -34.45 -15.29
C ALA A 207 11.99 -34.36 -13.75
N PRO A 208 12.57 -33.36 -13.09
CA PRO A 208 12.48 -33.23 -11.66
C PRO A 208 11.01 -33.11 -11.24
N ALA A 209 10.65 -33.84 -10.18
CA ALA A 209 9.32 -33.79 -9.59
C ALA A 209 8.88 -32.34 -9.44
N HIS A 210 7.72 -32.01 -10.00
CA HIS A 210 7.17 -30.66 -9.95
C HIS A 210 6.87 -30.33 -8.49
N SER A 211 7.62 -29.37 -7.96
CA SER A 211 7.33 -28.76 -6.66
C SER A 211 5.91 -28.21 -6.63
N PRO A 212 5.22 -28.26 -5.49
CA PRO A 212 3.93 -27.59 -5.32
C PRO A 212 4.03 -26.15 -5.82
N ALA A 213 2.94 -25.62 -6.35
CA ALA A 213 2.91 -24.28 -6.94
C ALA A 213 3.67 -23.30 -6.03
N ALA A 214 4.72 -22.68 -6.57
CA ALA A 214 5.58 -21.83 -5.75
C ALA A 214 4.74 -20.71 -5.10
N PRO A 215 4.87 -20.50 -3.80
CA PRO A 215 4.07 -19.50 -3.10
C PRO A 215 4.21 -18.13 -3.78
N ALA A 216 3.13 -17.33 -3.76
CA ALA A 216 3.11 -16.01 -4.34
C ALA A 216 4.30 -15.18 -3.86
N ASP A 217 4.96 -14.47 -4.76
CA ASP A 217 6.17 -13.72 -4.42
C ASP A 217 5.87 -12.44 -3.60
N SER A 218 6.93 -11.83 -3.08
CA SER A 218 6.84 -10.67 -2.20
C SER A 218 6.10 -9.47 -2.80
N LEU A 219 6.26 -9.20 -4.11
CA LEU A 219 5.56 -8.10 -4.77
C LEU A 219 4.06 -8.39 -4.88
N THR A 220 3.67 -9.62 -5.24
CA THR A 220 2.27 -10.04 -5.30
C THR A 220 1.61 -9.95 -3.92
N ILE A 221 2.28 -10.41 -2.86
CA ILE A 221 1.74 -10.31 -1.49
C ILE A 221 1.62 -8.85 -1.05
N SER A 222 2.59 -8.00 -1.37
CA SER A 222 2.51 -6.56 -1.08
C SER A 222 1.32 -5.90 -1.78
N ASP A 223 1.11 -6.21 -3.05
CA ASP A 223 -0.02 -5.67 -3.82
C ASP A 223 -1.36 -6.16 -3.25
N LYS A 224 -1.53 -7.47 -3.03
CA LYS A 224 -2.75 -8.05 -2.43
C LYS A 224 -3.05 -7.44 -1.05
N PHE A 225 -2.03 -7.30 -0.20
CA PHE A 225 -2.16 -6.64 1.10
C PHE A 225 -2.67 -5.20 0.97
N LEU A 226 -2.07 -4.42 0.07
CA LEU A 226 -2.45 -3.02 -0.13
C LEU A 226 -3.83 -2.87 -0.77
N GLN A 227 -4.20 -3.72 -1.73
CA GLN A 227 -5.54 -3.73 -2.33
C GLN A 227 -6.60 -4.06 -1.28
N ALA A 228 -6.36 -5.05 -0.43
CA ALA A 228 -7.25 -5.40 0.67
C ALA A 228 -7.42 -4.23 1.66
N ALA A 229 -6.33 -3.56 2.03
CA ALA A 229 -6.39 -2.41 2.92
C ALA A 229 -7.09 -1.19 2.30
N LEU A 230 -6.87 -0.92 1.01
CA LEU A 230 -7.54 0.16 0.27
C LEU A 230 -9.05 -0.10 0.09
N SER A 231 -9.45 -1.35 -0.03
CA SER A 231 -10.87 -1.75 -0.07
C SER A 231 -11.50 -1.93 1.31
N GLN A 232 -10.81 -1.57 2.38
CA GLN A 232 -11.20 -1.71 3.78
C GLN A 232 -11.49 -3.16 4.21
N ASN A 233 -10.97 -4.14 3.48
CA ASN A 233 -11.09 -5.56 3.80
C ASN A 233 -10.01 -5.94 4.83
N PHE A 234 -10.29 -5.65 6.10
CA PHE A 234 -9.37 -5.91 7.21
C PHE A 234 -8.97 -7.39 7.29
N SER A 235 -9.94 -8.30 7.18
CA SER A 235 -9.70 -9.74 7.33
C SER A 235 -8.75 -10.27 6.26
N GLU A 236 -8.92 -9.85 5.03
CA GLU A 236 -8.04 -10.20 3.92
C GLU A 236 -6.64 -9.58 4.09
N ALA A 237 -6.54 -8.28 4.40
CA ALA A 237 -5.27 -7.62 4.67
C ALA A 237 -4.50 -8.34 5.79
N LYS A 238 -5.18 -8.67 6.88
CA LYS A 238 -4.60 -9.42 8.01
C LYS A 238 -4.07 -10.80 7.58
N SER A 239 -4.72 -11.48 6.64
CA SER A 239 -4.28 -12.78 6.15
C SER A 239 -2.88 -12.75 5.51
N TYR A 240 -2.47 -11.60 4.93
CA TYR A 240 -1.14 -11.40 4.37
C TYR A 240 -0.11 -10.92 5.38
N ALA A 241 -0.50 -10.52 6.59
CA ALA A 241 0.40 -10.01 7.62
C ALA A 241 0.91 -11.11 8.56
N ASN A 242 2.08 -10.86 9.16
CA ASN A 242 2.54 -11.58 10.33
C ASN A 242 1.98 -10.88 11.58
N THR A 243 0.93 -11.45 12.15
CA THR A 243 0.19 -10.85 13.27
C THR A 243 0.96 -10.76 14.59
N ALA A 244 2.11 -11.43 14.70
CA ALA A 244 3.02 -11.25 15.82
C ALA A 244 3.90 -10.00 15.68
N MET A 245 4.04 -9.45 14.46
CA MET A 245 4.90 -8.30 14.15
C MET A 245 4.11 -7.06 13.73
N VAL A 246 2.97 -7.24 13.09
CA VAL A 246 2.07 -6.15 12.67
C VAL A 246 0.77 -6.28 13.45
N SER A 247 0.50 -5.28 14.29
CA SER A 247 -0.70 -5.29 15.13
C SER A 247 -1.99 -5.14 14.31
N ASP A 248 -3.07 -5.69 14.80
CA ASP A 248 -4.42 -5.51 14.23
C ASP A 248 -4.79 -4.02 14.20
N ALA A 249 -4.39 -3.26 15.23
CA ALA A 249 -4.60 -1.81 15.29
C ALA A 249 -3.92 -1.08 14.12
N LYS A 250 -2.70 -1.47 13.78
CA LYS A 250 -1.96 -0.86 12.66
C LYS A 250 -2.63 -1.15 11.31
N ILE A 251 -3.09 -2.38 11.08
CA ILE A 251 -3.82 -2.74 9.85
C ILE A 251 -5.16 -1.99 9.78
N ALA A 252 -5.92 -1.96 10.86
CA ALA A 252 -7.18 -1.23 10.94
C ALA A 252 -7.00 0.27 10.72
N ALA A 253 -5.97 0.86 11.34
CA ALA A 253 -5.65 2.27 11.14
C ALA A 253 -5.26 2.59 9.69
N MET A 254 -4.53 1.71 9.03
CA MET A 254 -4.20 1.88 7.61
C MET A 254 -5.46 1.85 6.74
N CYS A 255 -6.40 0.93 6.98
CA CYS A 255 -7.70 0.91 6.30
C CYS A 255 -8.48 2.22 6.54
N ILE A 256 -8.51 2.70 7.78
CA ILE A 256 -9.15 3.96 8.16
C ILE A 256 -8.49 5.16 7.46
N LEU A 257 -7.16 5.24 7.46
CA LEU A 257 -6.42 6.31 6.79
C LEU A 257 -6.71 6.34 5.29
N PHE A 258 -6.75 5.17 4.64
CA PHE A 258 -7.04 5.08 3.21
C PHE A 258 -8.46 5.53 2.88
N GLU A 259 -9.47 5.12 3.67
CA GLU A 259 -10.85 5.53 3.47
C GLU A 259 -11.03 7.03 3.68
N GLU A 260 -10.51 7.54 4.81
CA GLU A 260 -10.68 8.94 5.17
C GLU A 260 -9.90 9.89 4.28
N GLY A 261 -8.67 9.54 3.98
CA GLY A 261 -7.79 10.31 3.10
C GLY A 261 -8.13 10.15 1.62
N LYS A 262 -9.06 9.24 1.27
CA LYS A 262 -9.41 8.88 -0.11
C LYS A 262 -8.17 8.52 -0.93
N TYR A 263 -7.29 7.75 -0.31
CA TYR A 263 -6.08 7.29 -0.96
C TYR A 263 -6.38 6.18 -1.95
N ARG A 264 -5.64 6.18 -3.05
CA ARG A 264 -5.56 5.10 -4.03
C ARG A 264 -4.11 4.89 -4.43
N LEU A 265 -3.75 3.70 -4.87
CA LEU A 265 -2.41 3.46 -5.40
C LEU A 265 -2.15 4.39 -6.60
N ASN A 266 -0.92 4.89 -6.69
CA ASN A 266 -0.50 5.63 -7.86
C ASN A 266 -0.52 4.69 -9.08
N PRO A 267 -1.32 4.95 -10.13
CA PRO A 267 -1.42 4.07 -11.28
C PRO A 267 -0.10 3.90 -12.03
N ASN A 268 0.78 4.91 -11.93
CA ASN A 268 2.12 4.88 -12.51
C ASN A 268 3.15 4.71 -11.40
N LYS A 269 3.61 3.52 -11.11
CA LYS A 269 4.55 3.17 -10.03
C LYS A 269 3.90 3.02 -8.65
N PRO A 270 2.91 2.13 -8.48
CA PRO A 270 2.24 1.91 -7.20
C PRO A 270 3.20 1.36 -6.13
N LEU A 271 4.04 0.42 -6.50
CA LEU A 271 5.05 -0.20 -5.65
C LEU A 271 6.43 -0.13 -6.30
N ARG A 272 7.44 0.19 -5.51
CA ARG A 272 8.85 0.20 -5.95
C ARG A 272 9.68 -0.63 -5.00
N ALA A 273 10.38 -1.64 -5.51
CA ALA A 273 11.28 -2.42 -4.70
C ALA A 273 12.44 -1.57 -4.18
N MET A 274 12.63 -1.57 -2.87
CA MET A 274 13.80 -1.01 -2.20
C MET A 274 14.89 -2.07 -2.09
N PHE A 275 14.50 -3.27 -1.73
CA PHE A 275 15.32 -4.47 -1.75
C PHE A 275 14.42 -5.71 -1.92
N ASN A 276 14.99 -6.76 -2.51
CA ASN A 276 14.31 -8.05 -2.65
C ASN A 276 15.36 -9.15 -2.57
N ARG A 277 15.40 -9.82 -1.43
CA ARG A 277 16.33 -10.90 -1.10
C ARG A 277 15.56 -12.21 -0.98
N GLU A 278 16.27 -13.28 -0.74
CA GLU A 278 15.68 -14.62 -0.64
C GLU A 278 14.57 -14.73 0.40
N THR A 279 14.78 -14.17 1.59
CA THR A 279 13.84 -14.26 2.73
C THR A 279 13.31 -12.92 3.22
N THR A 280 13.78 -11.81 2.69
CA THR A 280 13.36 -10.44 3.07
C THR A 280 13.14 -9.59 1.85
N ALA A 281 12.07 -8.80 1.85
CA ALA A 281 11.77 -7.83 0.79
C ALA A 281 11.20 -6.54 1.39
N GLY A 282 11.46 -5.42 0.74
CA GLY A 282 10.90 -4.13 1.12
C GLY A 282 10.46 -3.34 -0.10
N PHE A 283 9.27 -2.76 -0.02
CA PHE A 283 8.68 -1.96 -1.06
C PHE A 283 8.29 -0.58 -0.54
N LEU A 284 8.51 0.43 -1.37
CA LEU A 284 7.97 1.77 -1.18
C LEU A 284 6.64 1.83 -1.92
N ALA A 285 5.55 1.98 -1.17
CA ALA A 285 4.22 2.18 -1.72
C ALA A 285 3.98 3.67 -2.01
N ASN A 286 3.39 3.98 -3.16
CA ASN A 286 3.03 5.33 -3.56
C ASN A 286 1.52 5.42 -3.65
N VAL A 287 0.91 6.31 -2.88
CA VAL A 287 -0.52 6.57 -2.89
C VAL A 287 -0.82 8.00 -3.27
N LEU A 288 -1.92 8.20 -3.98
CA LEU A 288 -2.42 9.49 -4.44
C LEU A 288 -3.81 9.75 -3.89
N THR A 289 -4.15 11.01 -3.85
CA THR A 289 -5.51 11.50 -3.68
C THR A 289 -5.83 12.45 -4.83
N ASP A 290 -7.10 12.76 -5.05
CA ASP A 290 -7.50 13.58 -6.20
C ASP A 290 -7.02 15.03 -6.08
N ASP A 291 -6.81 15.50 -4.85
CA ASP A 291 -6.35 16.86 -4.51
C ASP A 291 -4.84 16.97 -4.29
N ALA A 292 -4.11 15.84 -4.21
CA ALA A 292 -2.68 15.87 -3.93
C ALA A 292 -1.84 16.19 -5.16
N LYS A 293 -0.91 17.15 -5.00
CA LYS A 293 0.08 17.48 -6.04
C LYS A 293 1.23 16.48 -6.13
N LYS A 294 1.46 15.72 -5.07
CA LYS A 294 2.53 14.72 -4.96
C LYS A 294 2.00 13.45 -4.29
N PRO A 295 2.51 12.28 -4.65
CA PRO A 295 2.17 11.04 -3.97
C PRO A 295 2.68 11.06 -2.52
N ALA A 296 1.86 10.56 -1.59
CA ALA A 296 2.34 10.15 -0.29
C ALA A 296 3.01 8.77 -0.42
N GLN A 297 4.03 8.53 0.40
CA GLN A 297 4.84 7.32 0.34
C GLN A 297 4.92 6.67 1.72
N PHE A 298 4.97 5.33 1.74
CA PHE A 298 5.21 4.58 2.96
C PHE A 298 5.87 3.24 2.66
N GLY A 299 6.60 2.70 3.65
CA GLY A 299 7.33 1.43 3.51
C GLY A 299 6.48 0.23 3.90
N VAL A 300 6.61 -0.87 3.14
CA VAL A 300 6.05 -2.19 3.47
C VAL A 300 7.17 -3.21 3.38
N ASN A 301 7.52 -3.83 4.50
CA ASN A 301 8.53 -4.88 4.58
C ASN A 301 7.89 -6.25 4.78
N LEU A 302 8.46 -7.25 4.13
CA LEU A 302 7.99 -8.62 4.17
C LEU A 302 9.14 -9.56 4.52
N MET A 303 8.77 -10.65 5.16
CA MET A 303 9.67 -11.78 5.41
C MET A 303 8.99 -13.12 5.10
N ARG A 304 9.81 -14.12 4.86
CA ARG A 304 9.43 -15.53 4.86
C ARG A 304 10.50 -16.35 5.58
N VAL A 305 10.13 -17.50 6.10
CA VAL A 305 11.03 -18.33 6.88
C VAL A 305 12.12 -18.97 5.99
N ASN A 306 11.71 -19.48 4.83
CA ASN A 306 12.58 -20.09 3.81
C ASN A 306 11.96 -19.89 2.41
N LYS A 307 12.59 -20.42 1.37
CA LYS A 307 12.13 -20.26 -0.04
C LYS A 307 10.74 -20.84 -0.31
N GLU A 308 10.37 -21.88 0.38
CA GLU A 308 9.11 -22.62 0.25
C GLU A 308 7.98 -22.00 1.07
N SER A 309 8.31 -21.13 2.02
CA SER A 309 7.35 -20.49 2.90
C SER A 309 6.69 -19.28 2.23
N ALA A 310 5.41 -19.05 2.56
CA ALA A 310 4.68 -17.87 2.11
C ALA A 310 5.28 -16.58 2.68
N TRP A 311 5.29 -15.54 1.88
CA TRP A 311 5.65 -14.19 2.30
C TRP A 311 4.58 -13.61 3.22
N LYS A 312 5.02 -12.86 4.24
CA LYS A 312 4.15 -12.14 5.16
C LYS A 312 4.68 -10.72 5.36
N VAL A 313 3.77 -9.76 5.41
CA VAL A 313 4.08 -8.39 5.81
C VAL A 313 4.47 -8.39 7.29
N THR A 314 5.65 -7.87 7.60
CA THR A 314 6.23 -7.86 8.95
C THR A 314 6.39 -6.46 9.50
N GLU A 315 6.34 -5.44 8.65
CA GLU A 315 6.46 -4.05 9.06
C GLU A 315 5.75 -3.13 8.07
N ILE A 316 5.08 -2.12 8.60
CA ILE A 316 4.47 -1.04 7.84
C ILE A 316 4.91 0.27 8.48
N ASN A 317 5.63 1.12 7.75
CA ASN A 317 6.01 2.44 8.21
C ASN A 317 5.02 3.47 7.68
N LEU A 318 4.14 3.98 8.54
CA LEU A 318 3.08 4.92 8.19
C LEU A 318 3.43 6.39 8.48
N ASP A 319 4.64 6.72 8.97
CA ASP A 319 4.97 8.06 9.44
C ASP A 319 4.70 9.15 8.39
N SER A 320 5.20 8.94 7.17
CA SER A 320 4.97 9.89 6.06
C SER A 320 3.52 9.96 5.63
N LEU A 321 2.78 8.85 5.70
CA LEU A 321 1.35 8.81 5.38
C LEU A 321 0.52 9.54 6.43
N LEU A 322 0.86 9.37 7.71
CA LEU A 322 0.23 10.10 8.83
C LEU A 322 0.50 11.60 8.75
N ALA A 323 1.72 12.00 8.37
CA ALA A 323 2.07 13.41 8.18
C ALA A 323 1.29 14.03 7.01
N ASP A 324 1.16 13.32 5.88
CA ASP A 324 0.34 13.76 4.74
C ASP A 324 -1.14 13.85 5.13
N TYR A 325 -1.66 12.85 5.83
CA TYR A 325 -3.02 12.85 6.36
C TYR A 325 -3.27 14.03 7.30
N ALA A 326 -2.37 14.27 8.27
CA ALA A 326 -2.49 15.39 9.20
C ALA A 326 -2.54 16.73 8.46
N THR A 327 -1.72 16.90 7.44
CA THR A 327 -1.67 18.14 6.65
C THR A 327 -2.95 18.37 5.86
N ARG A 328 -3.48 17.35 5.19
CA ARG A 328 -4.61 17.49 4.25
C ARG A 328 -5.98 17.35 4.92
N VAL A 329 -6.12 16.38 5.81
CA VAL A 329 -7.41 15.99 6.40
C VAL A 329 -7.61 16.65 7.77
N ALA A 330 -6.54 16.73 8.58
CA ALA A 330 -6.59 17.28 9.93
C ALA A 330 -6.26 18.79 10.02
N GLY A 331 -6.08 19.46 8.89
CA GLY A 331 -5.77 20.91 8.86
C GLY A 331 -4.39 21.25 9.42
N GLY A 332 -3.42 20.33 9.34
CA GLY A 332 -2.07 20.49 9.88
C GLY A 332 -1.92 20.04 11.35
N ASP A 333 -3.01 19.65 11.99
CA ASP A 333 -2.99 19.22 13.39
C ASP A 333 -2.63 17.73 13.52
N VAL A 334 -1.37 17.45 13.88
CA VAL A 334 -0.87 16.09 14.11
C VAL A 334 -1.56 15.37 15.27
N TYR A 335 -2.21 16.10 16.18
CA TYR A 335 -2.97 15.51 17.28
C TYR A 335 -4.36 15.03 16.85
N TYR A 336 -4.80 15.43 15.67
CA TYR A 336 -6.09 15.02 15.09
C TYR A 336 -5.90 13.86 14.10
N THR A 337 -5.18 12.83 14.52
CA THR A 337 -4.92 11.61 13.72
C THR A 337 -5.67 10.41 14.31
N PRO A 338 -6.17 9.49 13.45
CA PRO A 338 -6.95 8.34 13.91
C PRO A 338 -6.11 7.26 14.58
N LEU A 339 -4.78 7.36 14.55
CA LEU A 339 -3.86 6.40 15.14
C LEU A 339 -2.83 7.13 16.00
N VAL A 340 -2.63 6.60 17.21
CA VAL A 340 -1.58 7.08 18.12
C VAL A 340 -0.88 5.93 18.81
N PRO A 341 0.43 6.07 19.13
CA PRO A 341 1.11 5.12 19.99
C PRO A 341 0.44 5.04 21.36
N ASN A 342 0.30 3.82 21.88
CA ASN A 342 -0.18 3.60 23.23
C ASN A 342 1.02 3.59 24.18
N PRO A 343 1.02 4.40 25.26
CA PRO A 343 2.11 4.40 26.24
C PRO A 343 2.32 3.04 26.95
N GLN A 344 1.29 2.18 26.94
CA GLN A 344 1.35 0.83 27.53
C GLN A 344 1.82 -0.24 26.52
N GLY A 345 2.16 0.17 25.30
CA GLY A 345 2.55 -0.68 24.18
C GLY A 345 1.45 -0.79 23.13
N GLY A 346 1.87 -0.88 21.85
CA GLY A 346 1.00 -0.96 20.72
C GLY A 346 0.38 0.38 20.28
N GLU A 347 -0.78 0.31 19.67
CA GLU A 347 -1.44 1.44 19.00
C GLU A 347 -2.89 1.58 19.45
N THR A 348 -3.35 2.81 19.48
CA THR A 348 -4.73 3.18 19.85
C THR A 348 -5.41 3.88 18.67
N LEU A 349 -6.60 3.43 18.31
CA LEU A 349 -7.46 4.16 17.39
C LEU A 349 -8.20 5.26 18.13
N VAL A 350 -8.40 6.39 17.48
CA VAL A 350 -9.02 7.59 18.07
C VAL A 350 -10.20 8.05 17.21
N ILE A 351 -11.35 8.14 17.84
CA ILE A 351 -12.59 8.67 17.27
C ILE A 351 -12.83 10.06 17.86
N PHE A 352 -13.06 11.05 17.02
CA PHE A 352 -13.29 12.43 17.43
C PHE A 352 -14.77 12.83 17.37
N PHE A 353 -15.18 13.74 18.26
CA PHE A 353 -16.54 14.28 18.38
C PHE A 353 -16.56 15.79 18.22
N GLY A 354 -17.69 16.32 17.77
CA GLY A 354 -17.97 17.73 17.79
C GLY A 354 -18.12 18.30 19.21
N PHE A 355 -18.27 19.62 19.29
CA PHE A 355 -18.52 20.28 20.56
C PHE A 355 -19.90 19.87 21.08
N ASP A 356 -19.96 19.43 22.34
CA ASP A 356 -21.17 18.96 23.01
C ASP A 356 -21.92 17.82 22.28
N GLU A 357 -21.23 17.11 21.40
CA GLU A 357 -21.79 15.99 20.63
C GLU A 357 -21.39 14.66 21.23
N GLU A 358 -22.36 13.72 21.25
CA GLU A 358 -22.20 12.30 21.60
C GLU A 358 -22.63 11.37 20.45
N SER A 359 -23.22 11.93 19.39
CA SER A 359 -23.66 11.19 18.22
C SER A 359 -22.47 10.85 17.31
N LEU A 360 -22.58 9.72 16.62
CA LEU A 360 -21.58 9.29 15.65
C LEU A 360 -21.88 9.93 14.29
N ALA A 361 -20.88 10.59 13.71
CA ALA A 361 -20.97 11.03 12.33
C ALA A 361 -20.87 9.82 11.37
N PRO A 362 -21.44 9.88 10.15
CA PRO A 362 -21.36 8.79 9.17
C PRO A 362 -19.92 8.31 8.87
N ARG A 363 -18.96 9.25 8.90
CA ARG A 363 -17.53 8.94 8.78
C ARG A 363 -17.05 8.05 9.93
N THR A 364 -17.40 8.40 11.15
CA THR A 364 -17.06 7.64 12.36
C THR A 364 -17.69 6.24 12.33
N GLU A 365 -18.90 6.10 11.82
CA GLU A 365 -19.57 4.80 11.69
C GLU A 365 -18.80 3.88 10.71
N ARG A 366 -18.25 4.40 9.61
CA ARG A 366 -17.41 3.61 8.69
C ARG A 366 -16.10 3.14 9.35
N GLN A 367 -15.45 4.01 10.16
CA GLN A 367 -14.27 3.62 10.95
C GLN A 367 -14.60 2.51 11.94
N LEU A 368 -15.71 2.65 12.64
CA LEU A 368 -16.16 1.67 13.63
C LEU A 368 -16.59 0.33 13.00
N ALA A 369 -17.04 0.33 11.75
CA ALA A 369 -17.30 -0.90 11.01
C ALA A 369 -16.03 -1.74 10.87
N ILE A 370 -14.87 -1.11 10.55
CA ILE A 370 -13.57 -1.77 10.51
C ILE A 370 -13.20 -2.33 11.89
N VAL A 371 -13.42 -1.55 12.96
CA VAL A 371 -13.16 -2.01 14.34
C VAL A 371 -14.06 -3.21 14.69
N ALA A 372 -15.33 -3.18 14.27
CA ALA A 372 -16.25 -4.30 14.49
C ALA A 372 -15.76 -5.58 13.77
N ASP A 373 -15.24 -5.46 12.55
CA ASP A 373 -14.68 -6.60 11.82
C ASP A 373 -13.45 -7.18 12.52
N VAL A 374 -12.57 -6.34 13.08
CA VAL A 374 -11.46 -6.79 13.93
C VAL A 374 -11.95 -7.62 15.11
N LEU A 375 -12.97 -7.15 15.83
CA LEU A 375 -13.50 -7.83 17.03
C LEU A 375 -14.24 -9.14 16.70
N LYS A 376 -14.91 -9.20 15.56
CA LYS A 376 -15.61 -10.41 15.11
C LYS A 376 -14.65 -11.54 14.72
N THR A 377 -13.39 -11.24 14.38
CA THR A 377 -12.40 -12.29 14.05
C THR A 377 -11.97 -13.12 15.26
N ASP A 378 -12.18 -12.61 16.48
CA ASP A 378 -11.84 -13.32 17.71
C ASP A 378 -12.83 -12.93 18.85
N PRO A 379 -13.80 -13.78 19.16
CA PRO A 379 -14.78 -13.51 20.22
C PRO A 379 -14.21 -13.36 21.65
N ASN A 380 -12.97 -13.82 21.87
CA ASN A 380 -12.30 -13.70 23.17
C ASN A 380 -11.61 -12.34 23.36
N ARG A 381 -11.45 -11.57 22.29
CA ARG A 381 -10.87 -10.23 22.36
C ARG A 381 -11.76 -9.30 23.17
N LYS A 382 -11.10 -8.52 24.00
CA LYS A 382 -11.75 -7.44 24.74
C LYS A 382 -11.29 -6.11 24.20
N LEU A 383 -12.12 -5.11 24.33
CA LEU A 383 -11.91 -3.75 23.88
C LEU A 383 -12.22 -2.82 25.04
N THR A 384 -11.32 -1.86 25.29
CA THR A 384 -11.60 -0.76 26.22
C THR A 384 -11.86 0.51 25.41
N LEU A 385 -13.01 1.12 25.66
CA LEU A 385 -13.42 2.42 25.13
C LEU A 385 -13.20 3.48 26.21
N SER A 386 -12.20 4.33 26.03
CA SER A 386 -11.90 5.43 26.93
C SER A 386 -12.48 6.72 26.36
N GLY A 387 -13.57 7.24 26.95
CA GLY A 387 -14.21 8.48 26.55
C GLY A 387 -13.57 9.68 27.22
N HIS A 388 -13.40 10.77 26.45
CA HIS A 388 -12.80 12.02 26.91
C HIS A 388 -13.63 13.23 26.52
N ALA A 389 -13.52 14.30 27.30
CA ALA A 389 -14.07 15.63 27.06
C ALA A 389 -12.97 16.68 27.02
N ASP A 390 -13.29 17.87 26.52
CA ASP A 390 -12.46 19.06 26.74
C ASP A 390 -12.78 19.68 28.13
N ALA A 391 -12.08 20.74 28.50
CA ALA A 391 -12.22 21.40 29.80
C ALA A 391 -13.36 22.41 29.90
N LEU A 392 -14.30 22.42 28.94
CA LEU A 392 -15.48 23.28 29.03
C LEU A 392 -16.60 22.57 29.77
N GLY A 393 -17.06 23.18 30.88
CA GLY A 393 -18.12 22.65 31.71
C GLY A 393 -17.61 22.28 33.11
N SER A 394 -18.44 21.55 33.88
CA SER A 394 -18.02 21.00 35.17
C SER A 394 -17.46 19.58 34.99
N ASP A 395 -16.56 19.19 35.88
CA ASP A 395 -15.99 17.82 35.92
C ASP A 395 -17.07 16.75 35.81
N GLN A 396 -18.17 16.92 36.57
CA GLN A 396 -19.28 15.96 36.59
C GLN A 396 -19.98 15.92 35.20
N TYR A 397 -20.17 17.07 34.58
CA TYR A 397 -20.74 17.16 33.22
C TYR A 397 -19.82 16.48 32.21
N ASN A 398 -18.53 16.81 32.21
CA ASN A 398 -17.54 16.26 31.31
C ASN A 398 -17.35 14.75 31.49
N LYS A 399 -17.43 14.25 32.73
CA LYS A 399 -17.44 12.82 33.00
C LYS A 399 -18.66 12.13 32.37
N THR A 400 -19.85 12.71 32.55
CA THR A 400 -21.10 12.17 31.95
C THR A 400 -21.05 12.24 30.42
N LEU A 401 -20.55 13.33 29.82
CA LEU A 401 -20.43 13.46 28.36
C LEU A 401 -19.44 12.44 27.78
N SER A 402 -18.30 12.23 28.46
CA SER A 402 -17.32 11.24 28.05
C SER A 402 -17.86 9.81 28.11
N GLU A 403 -18.67 9.47 29.14
CA GLU A 403 -19.37 8.19 29.21
C GLU A 403 -20.35 8.01 28.05
N LYS A 404 -21.16 9.01 27.76
CA LYS A 404 -22.13 8.96 26.66
C LYS A 404 -21.45 8.79 25.29
N ARG A 405 -20.31 9.43 25.04
CA ARG A 405 -19.49 9.22 23.84
C ARG A 405 -19.03 7.78 23.70
N ALA A 406 -18.43 7.22 24.75
CA ALA A 406 -18.02 5.81 24.75
C ALA A 406 -19.20 4.86 24.61
N ALA A 407 -20.35 5.16 25.25
CA ALA A 407 -21.58 4.39 25.11
C ALA A 407 -22.16 4.42 23.70
N SER A 408 -22.01 5.54 22.96
CA SER A 408 -22.44 5.64 21.56
C SER A 408 -21.59 4.72 20.66
N VAL A 409 -20.28 4.71 20.85
CA VAL A 409 -19.36 3.78 20.17
C VAL A 409 -19.74 2.33 20.50
N ARG A 410 -19.97 2.01 21.78
CA ARG A 410 -20.39 0.67 22.20
C ARG A 410 -21.69 0.22 21.54
N ARG A 411 -22.71 1.08 21.52
CA ARG A 411 -23.99 0.76 20.87
C ARG A 411 -23.82 0.44 19.39
N PHE A 412 -22.99 1.20 18.68
CA PHE A 412 -22.70 0.95 17.27
C PHE A 412 -22.03 -0.41 17.08
N LEU A 413 -20.98 -0.70 17.85
CA LEU A 413 -20.25 -1.97 17.76
C LEU A 413 -21.16 -3.19 18.03
N ILE A 414 -22.03 -3.10 19.06
CA ILE A 414 -23.02 -4.15 19.34
C ILE A 414 -24.01 -4.32 18.18
N LYS A 415 -24.51 -3.21 17.61
CA LYS A 415 -25.39 -3.24 16.42
C LYS A 415 -24.68 -3.87 15.21
N SER A 416 -23.37 -3.73 15.11
CA SER A 416 -22.53 -4.32 14.07
C SER A 416 -22.13 -5.78 14.34
N GLY A 417 -22.66 -6.41 15.40
CA GLY A 417 -22.48 -7.83 15.72
C GLY A 417 -21.37 -8.14 16.72
N VAL A 418 -20.78 -7.15 17.37
CA VAL A 418 -19.80 -7.36 18.44
C VAL A 418 -20.52 -7.71 19.72
N THR A 419 -20.03 -8.71 20.46
CA THR A 419 -20.63 -9.13 21.73
C THR A 419 -20.40 -8.08 22.82
N ALA A 420 -21.43 -7.76 23.58
CA ALA A 420 -21.37 -6.74 24.65
C ALA A 420 -20.30 -7.03 25.72
N ALA A 421 -20.01 -8.33 25.95
CA ALA A 421 -19.01 -8.78 26.92
C ALA A 421 -17.55 -8.50 26.45
N GLN A 422 -17.36 -8.20 25.18
CA GLN A 422 -16.05 -7.81 24.63
C GLN A 422 -15.73 -6.34 24.88
N ILE A 423 -16.71 -5.50 25.31
CA ILE A 423 -16.58 -4.05 25.33
C ILE A 423 -16.69 -3.50 26.75
N GLU A 424 -15.61 -2.94 27.24
CA GLU A 424 -15.55 -2.19 28.48
C GLU A 424 -15.56 -0.69 28.21
N ILE A 425 -16.16 0.12 29.08
CA ILE A 425 -16.20 1.58 28.99
C ILE A 425 -15.49 2.17 30.19
N VAL A 426 -14.62 3.15 29.92
CA VAL A 426 -14.03 4.04 30.92
C VAL A 426 -14.39 5.48 30.59
N ALA A 427 -14.93 6.22 31.55
CA ALA A 427 -15.23 7.62 31.41
C ALA A 427 -14.11 8.45 32.09
N GLU A 428 -13.29 9.11 31.30
CA GLU A 428 -12.13 9.90 31.78
C GLU A 428 -12.52 11.38 32.02
N GLY A 429 -13.61 11.86 31.43
CA GLY A 429 -13.94 13.28 31.48
C GLY A 429 -12.83 14.09 30.82
N GLU A 430 -12.41 15.18 31.50
CA GLU A 430 -11.31 16.06 31.08
C GLU A 430 -9.96 15.74 31.71
N SER A 431 -9.90 14.71 32.59
CA SER A 431 -8.73 14.42 33.43
C SER A 431 -7.46 14.02 32.65
N ARG A 432 -7.62 13.55 31.41
CA ARG A 432 -6.51 13.11 30.55
C ARG A 432 -6.53 13.84 29.21
N PRO A 433 -6.16 15.13 29.18
CA PRO A 433 -6.10 15.85 27.93
C PRO A 433 -4.97 15.33 27.06
N ARG A 434 -5.26 15.12 25.77
CA ARG A 434 -4.26 14.75 24.76
C ARG A 434 -3.42 15.97 24.34
N ARG A 435 -4.02 17.16 24.43
CA ARG A 435 -3.39 18.46 24.18
C ARG A 435 -3.88 19.46 25.22
N PRO A 436 -3.07 20.44 25.63
CA PRO A 436 -3.53 21.46 26.56
C PRO A 436 -4.80 22.16 26.06
N ASN A 437 -5.76 22.36 26.95
CA ASN A 437 -6.99 23.11 26.66
C ASN A 437 -6.76 24.64 26.62
N GLU A 438 -5.61 25.08 27.14
CA GLU A 438 -5.16 26.46 27.15
C GLU A 438 -3.77 26.57 26.48
N THR A 439 -3.47 27.76 25.98
CA THR A 439 -2.12 28.07 25.43
C THR A 439 -1.13 28.29 26.58
N GLU A 440 0.16 28.43 26.28
CA GLU A 440 1.20 28.75 27.27
C GLU A 440 0.97 30.08 27.96
N THR A 441 0.19 31.01 27.35
CA THR A 441 -0.20 32.31 27.89
C THR A 441 -1.48 32.25 28.72
N GLY A 442 -2.12 31.08 28.84
CA GLY A 442 -3.38 30.90 29.58
C GLY A 442 -4.63 31.25 28.76
N ASP A 443 -4.48 31.54 27.46
CA ASP A 443 -5.60 31.80 26.57
C ASP A 443 -6.24 30.46 26.14
N ASP A 444 -7.50 30.56 25.68
CA ASP A 444 -8.22 29.43 25.16
C ASP A 444 -7.51 28.77 23.97
N ASN A 445 -7.43 27.41 23.97
CA ASN A 445 -6.86 26.61 22.89
C ASN A 445 -7.94 25.74 22.21
N PRO A 446 -8.66 26.27 21.21
CA PRO A 446 -9.70 25.50 20.52
C PRO A 446 -9.22 24.22 19.85
N ASP A 447 -8.00 24.20 19.32
CA ASP A 447 -7.39 23.00 18.72
C ASP A 447 -7.07 21.93 19.77
N GLY A 448 -6.59 22.34 20.93
CA GLY A 448 -6.38 21.46 22.07
C GLY A 448 -7.70 20.82 22.50
N ARG A 449 -8.75 21.62 22.67
CA ARG A 449 -10.08 21.11 23.01
C ARG A 449 -10.63 20.17 21.94
N ARG A 450 -10.45 20.48 20.65
CA ARG A 450 -10.85 19.59 19.56
C ARG A 450 -10.16 18.22 19.66
N ALA A 451 -8.88 18.16 19.96
CA ALA A 451 -8.13 16.92 20.15
C ALA A 451 -8.58 16.13 21.41
N ASN A 452 -9.13 16.83 22.41
CA ASN A 452 -9.59 16.24 23.66
C ASN A 452 -11.00 15.65 23.58
N ARG A 453 -11.85 16.13 22.68
CA ARG A 453 -13.21 15.56 22.45
C ARG A 453 -13.12 14.25 21.64
N ARG A 454 -12.82 13.16 22.32
CA ARG A 454 -12.52 11.87 21.66
C ARG A 454 -12.99 10.65 22.46
N THR A 455 -13.03 9.53 21.78
CA THR A 455 -13.00 8.19 22.40
C THR A 455 -11.81 7.44 21.86
N GLU A 456 -10.98 6.96 22.75
CA GLU A 456 -9.84 6.09 22.47
C GLU A 456 -10.28 4.64 22.47
N ILE A 457 -9.82 3.87 21.47
CA ILE A 457 -10.14 2.46 21.27
C ILE A 457 -8.84 1.68 21.33
N TYR A 458 -8.64 0.98 22.43
CA TYR A 458 -7.46 0.14 22.64
C TYR A 458 -7.68 -1.21 21.98
N LEU A 459 -7.07 -1.42 20.81
CA LEU A 459 -7.17 -2.66 20.01
C LEU A 459 -6.02 -3.63 20.27
N ASP A 460 -4.98 -3.21 20.96
CA ASP A 460 -3.87 -4.09 21.33
C ASP A 460 -4.26 -4.98 22.51
N PHE A 461 -4.73 -6.07 22.12
CA PHE A 461 -4.96 -7.23 22.99
C PHE A 461 -3.64 -7.98 23.12
N GLY A 462 -2.70 -7.38 23.84
CA GLY A 462 -1.36 -7.88 23.97
C GLY A 462 -1.29 -9.40 24.02
N ASN A 463 -0.45 -9.97 23.20
CA ASN A 463 0.20 -11.22 23.53
C ASN A 463 0.93 -11.01 24.88
N ARG A 464 0.20 -11.14 25.99
CA ARG A 464 0.76 -11.30 27.33
C ARG A 464 0.85 -12.77 27.66
#